data_c2c1cabab12badcaa7d09f2419a89404
#
_entry.id   c2c1cabab12badcaa7d09f2419a89404
#
_cell.length_a   1.000
_cell.length_b   1.000
_cell.length_c   1.000
_cell.angle_alpha   90.00
_cell.angle_beta   90.00
_cell.angle_gamma   90.00
#
_symmetry.space_group_name_H-M   'P 1'
#
loop_
_entity.id
_entity.type
_entity.pdbx_description
1 polymer ?
#
loop_
_entity_poly.entity_id
_entity_poly.type
_entity_poly.pdbx_seq_one_letter_code
_entity_poly.pdbx_strand_id
1 'polypeptide(L)'
;MNVELSLISGNSFLKHLKNKKELVLVLILLCVAVALIVIGSAGGSDTDDSYEARVADICNSIEGVGRCRVLIYYGEPTTRYSEKKVEGIVVVCEGAGSIEVRRRLTEALSSFFGIGSNRVIIEKMQ
;
A
#
# COMPACT_ATOMS: atom_id res chain seq x y z
N MET A 1 15.46 -20.28 35.32
CA MET A 1 14.32 -19.77 36.10
C MET A 1 13.18 -19.24 35.22
N ASN A 2 13.45 -18.40 34.26
CA ASN A 2 12.43 -17.90 33.32
C ASN A 2 11.79 -18.96 32.43
N VAL A 3 12.54 -20.00 32.08
CA VAL A 3 12.06 -21.14 31.27
C VAL A 3 11.09 -22.01 32.07
N GLU A 4 11.36 -22.24 33.35
CA GLU A 4 10.47 -22.96 34.24
C GLU A 4 9.18 -22.20 34.53
N LEU A 5 9.27 -20.86 34.71
CA LEU A 5 8.11 -20.00 34.85
C LEU A 5 7.23 -19.99 33.60
N SER A 6 7.85 -20.01 32.42
CA SER A 6 7.15 -20.13 31.15
C SER A 6 6.45 -21.49 31.02
N LEU A 7 7.11 -22.57 31.41
CA LEU A 7 6.54 -23.92 31.43
C LEU A 7 5.42 -24.07 32.47
N ILE A 8 5.60 -23.50 33.66
CA ILE A 8 4.57 -23.48 34.73
C ILE A 8 3.39 -22.64 34.28
N SER A 9 3.63 -21.51 33.65
CA SER A 9 2.60 -20.66 33.06
C SER A 9 1.86 -21.40 31.94
N GLY A 10 2.55 -22.14 31.10
CA GLY A 10 1.96 -22.99 30.08
C GLY A 10 1.11 -24.12 30.64
N ASN A 11 1.58 -24.78 31.70
CA ASN A 11 0.83 -25.84 32.39
C ASN A 11 -0.38 -25.29 33.14
N SER A 12 -0.25 -24.13 33.78
CA SER A 12 -1.36 -23.44 34.42
C SER A 12 -2.40 -22.97 33.39
N PHE A 13 -1.94 -22.52 32.26
CA PHE A 13 -2.76 -22.16 31.12
C PHE A 13 -3.51 -23.35 30.54
N LEU A 14 -2.86 -24.51 30.41
CA LEU A 14 -3.47 -25.75 29.97
C LEU A 14 -4.50 -26.29 30.95
N LYS A 15 -4.32 -26.07 32.27
CA LYS A 15 -5.32 -26.40 33.30
C LYS A 15 -6.55 -25.52 33.21
N HIS A 16 -6.38 -24.25 32.90
CA HIS A 16 -7.49 -23.33 32.64
C HIS A 16 -8.25 -23.66 31.36
N LEU A 17 -7.59 -24.27 30.38
CA LEU A 17 -8.19 -24.69 29.12
C LEU A 17 -9.17 -25.86 29.23
N LYS A 18 -9.33 -26.47 30.42
CA LYS A 18 -10.35 -27.53 30.66
C LYS A 18 -11.79 -27.00 30.61
N ASN A 19 -12.00 -25.73 30.80
CA ASN A 19 -13.30 -25.10 30.63
C ASN A 19 -13.49 -24.72 29.14
N LYS A 20 -14.53 -25.24 28.53
CA LYS A 20 -14.86 -24.98 27.13
C LYS A 20 -14.96 -23.49 26.79
N LYS A 21 -15.43 -22.68 27.73
CA LYS A 21 -15.56 -21.22 27.56
C LYS A 21 -14.19 -20.53 27.46
N GLU A 22 -13.25 -20.94 28.28
CA GLU A 22 -11.89 -20.37 28.24
C GLU A 22 -11.12 -20.81 27.00
N LEU A 23 -11.31 -22.05 26.55
CA LEU A 23 -10.73 -22.55 25.32
C LEU A 23 -11.22 -21.74 24.11
N VAL A 24 -12.51 -21.43 24.04
CA VAL A 24 -13.09 -20.62 22.98
C VAL A 24 -12.54 -19.18 23.02
N LEU A 25 -12.40 -18.59 24.21
CA LEU A 25 -11.80 -17.27 24.38
C LEU A 25 -10.36 -17.20 23.86
N VAL A 26 -9.55 -18.19 24.18
CA VAL A 26 -8.16 -18.30 23.74
C VAL A 26 -8.09 -18.47 22.23
N LEU A 27 -8.96 -19.29 21.65
CA LEU A 27 -9.05 -19.49 20.21
C LEU A 27 -9.43 -18.19 19.48
N ILE A 28 -10.39 -17.44 20.00
CA ILE A 28 -10.80 -16.15 19.44
C ILE A 28 -9.64 -15.15 19.52
N LEU A 29 -8.95 -15.07 20.65
CA LEU A 29 -7.80 -14.20 20.85
C LEU A 29 -6.66 -14.55 19.87
N LEU A 30 -6.39 -15.84 19.69
CA LEU A 30 -5.40 -16.32 18.73
C LEU A 30 -5.76 -15.96 17.29
N CYS A 31 -7.02 -16.17 16.91
CA CYS A 31 -7.52 -15.80 15.58
C CYS A 31 -7.42 -14.28 15.33
N VAL A 32 -7.75 -13.46 16.30
CA VAL A 32 -7.61 -12.00 16.20
C VAL A 32 -6.15 -11.60 16.07
N ALA A 33 -5.25 -12.20 16.83
CA ALA A 33 -3.82 -11.94 16.76
C ALA A 33 -3.25 -12.29 15.37
N VAL A 34 -3.61 -13.46 14.84
CA VAL A 34 -3.20 -13.89 13.49
C VAL A 34 -3.77 -12.95 12.42
N ALA A 35 -5.03 -12.58 12.55
CA ALA A 35 -5.67 -11.64 11.63
C ALA A 35 -4.97 -10.28 11.62
N LEU A 36 -4.59 -9.76 12.78
CA LEU A 36 -3.85 -8.50 12.89
C LEU A 36 -2.46 -8.59 12.26
N ILE A 37 -1.77 -9.71 12.41
CA ILE A 37 -0.47 -9.94 11.78
C ILE A 37 -0.62 -9.98 10.26
N VAL A 38 -1.61 -10.68 9.74
CA VAL A 38 -1.87 -10.79 8.29
C VAL A 38 -2.22 -9.42 7.71
N ILE A 39 -3.09 -8.66 8.36
CA ILE A 39 -3.45 -7.30 7.93
C ILE A 39 -2.24 -6.37 8.02
N GLY A 40 -1.46 -6.47 9.08
CA GLY A 40 -0.25 -5.68 9.26
C GLY A 40 0.84 -5.99 8.24
N SER A 41 1.03 -7.25 7.88
CA SER A 41 2.03 -7.63 6.88
C SER A 41 1.57 -7.35 5.44
N ALA A 42 0.27 -7.36 5.17
CA ALA A 42 -0.25 -6.99 3.85
C ALA A 42 -0.18 -5.48 3.59
N GLY A 43 -0.19 -4.66 4.64
CA GLY A 43 -0.11 -3.19 4.52
C GLY A 43 1.29 -2.61 4.70
N GLY A 44 2.30 -3.42 5.02
CA GLY A 44 3.55 -2.92 5.58
C GLY A 44 4.76 -2.91 4.66
N SER A 45 4.71 -3.44 3.46
CA SER A 45 5.94 -3.68 2.76
C SER A 45 6.44 -2.54 1.88
N ASP A 46 5.62 -1.73 1.28
CA ASP A 46 6.11 -0.63 0.45
C ASP A 46 5.13 0.54 0.45
N THR A 47 5.48 1.58 1.20
CA THR A 47 4.78 2.85 1.20
C THR A 47 4.71 3.47 -0.19
N ASP A 48 5.73 3.22 -1.00
CA ASP A 48 5.80 3.72 -2.36
C ASP A 48 4.77 3.03 -3.26
N ASP A 49 4.70 1.70 -3.23
CA ASP A 49 3.71 0.92 -4.01
C ASP A 49 2.27 1.25 -3.61
N SER A 50 2.02 1.45 -2.32
CA SER A 50 0.70 1.84 -1.81
C SER A 50 0.28 3.23 -2.30
N TYR A 51 1.22 4.15 -2.42
CA TYR A 51 0.97 5.50 -2.90
C TYR A 51 0.66 5.50 -4.41
N GLU A 52 1.45 4.77 -5.19
CA GLU A 52 1.22 4.58 -6.63
C GLU A 52 -0.14 3.92 -6.90
N ALA A 53 -0.53 2.92 -6.10
CA ALA A 53 -1.83 2.28 -6.21
C ALA A 53 -2.98 3.26 -5.96
N ARG A 54 -2.85 4.15 -4.98
CA ARG A 54 -3.85 5.21 -4.71
C ARG A 54 -3.96 6.20 -5.86
N VAL A 55 -2.84 6.60 -6.41
CA VAL A 55 -2.81 7.49 -7.59
C VAL A 55 -3.46 6.80 -8.78
N ALA A 56 -3.17 5.53 -8.99
CA ALA A 56 -3.79 4.72 -10.04
C ALA A 56 -5.32 4.62 -9.86
N ASP A 57 -5.79 4.42 -8.63
CA ASP A 57 -7.23 4.38 -8.32
C ASP A 57 -7.93 5.70 -8.62
N ILE A 58 -7.28 6.81 -8.29
CA ILE A 58 -7.79 8.15 -8.62
C ILE A 58 -7.86 8.33 -10.14
N CYS A 59 -6.81 7.92 -10.85
CA CYS A 59 -6.79 7.97 -12.31
C CYS A 59 -7.88 7.09 -12.93
N ASN A 60 -8.11 5.89 -12.39
CA ASN A 60 -9.20 5.01 -12.82
C ASN A 60 -10.58 5.67 -12.68
N SER A 61 -10.75 6.55 -11.71
CA SER A 61 -12.02 7.27 -11.48
C SER A 61 -12.29 8.34 -12.52
N ILE A 62 -11.31 8.72 -13.30
CA ILE A 62 -11.47 9.73 -14.35
C ILE A 62 -12.14 9.08 -15.56
N GLU A 63 -13.18 9.73 -16.05
CA GLU A 63 -13.94 9.24 -17.21
C GLU A 63 -13.04 9.09 -18.45
N GLY A 64 -13.12 7.93 -19.07
CA GLY A 64 -12.39 7.62 -20.29
C GLY A 64 -10.98 7.06 -20.08
N VAL A 65 -10.45 7.04 -18.86
CA VAL A 65 -9.11 6.52 -18.57
C VAL A 65 -9.08 4.99 -18.59
N GLY A 66 -10.09 4.34 -18.01
CA GLY A 66 -10.11 2.89 -17.86
C GLY A 66 -9.08 2.41 -16.83
N ARG A 67 -8.61 1.18 -16.99
CA ARG A 67 -7.56 0.64 -16.10
C ARG A 67 -6.26 1.42 -16.27
N CYS A 68 -5.64 1.71 -15.15
CA CYS A 68 -4.47 2.58 -15.09
C CYS A 68 -3.41 1.98 -14.16
N ARG A 69 -2.16 2.08 -14.58
CA ARG A 69 -1.00 1.81 -13.74
C ARG A 69 -0.12 3.05 -13.70
N VAL A 70 0.39 3.34 -12.53
CA VAL A 70 1.23 4.53 -12.30
C VAL A 70 2.56 4.09 -11.73
N LEU A 71 3.63 4.62 -12.28
CA LEU A 71 4.97 4.50 -11.74
C LEU A 71 5.52 5.89 -11.47
N ILE A 72 5.94 6.13 -10.24
CA ILE A 72 6.48 7.41 -9.81
C ILE A 72 7.99 7.27 -9.64
N TYR A 73 8.73 8.11 -10.34
CA TYR A 73 10.18 8.19 -10.21
C TYR A 73 10.56 9.30 -9.24
N TYR A 74 11.26 8.92 -8.20
CA TYR A 74 11.78 9.84 -7.20
C TYR A 74 13.26 10.12 -7.45
N GLY A 75 13.65 11.38 -7.39
CA GLY A 75 15.03 11.78 -7.45
C GLY A 75 15.80 11.40 -6.18
N GLU A 76 17.10 11.32 -6.30
CA GLU A 76 17.96 11.08 -5.14
C GLU A 76 17.89 12.25 -4.16
N PRO A 77 17.75 11.98 -2.86
CA PRO A 77 17.74 13.04 -1.87
C PRO A 77 19.11 13.75 -1.83
N THR A 78 19.11 15.04 -1.94
CA THR A 78 20.30 15.88 -1.94
C THR A 78 21.02 15.87 -0.58
N THR A 79 20.31 15.53 0.48
CA THR A 79 20.81 15.44 1.84
C THR A 79 20.13 14.30 2.58
N ARG A 80 20.78 13.76 3.63
CA ARG A 80 20.23 12.69 4.47
C ARG A 80 18.85 13.01 5.09
N TYR A 81 18.50 14.27 5.13
CA TYR A 81 17.28 14.77 5.76
C TYR A 81 16.26 15.34 4.75
N SER A 82 16.59 15.33 3.44
CA SER A 82 15.64 15.81 2.44
C SER A 82 14.66 14.70 2.04
N GLU A 83 13.41 15.06 1.93
CA GLU A 83 12.38 14.18 1.41
C GLU A 83 12.65 13.84 -0.07
N LYS A 84 12.29 12.64 -0.47
CA LYS A 84 12.35 12.23 -1.87
C LYS A 84 11.40 13.10 -2.69
N LYS A 85 11.94 13.78 -3.67
CA LYS A 85 11.17 14.62 -4.58
C LYS A 85 10.78 13.83 -5.82
N VAL A 86 9.52 13.94 -6.22
CA VAL A 86 9.04 13.34 -7.47
C VAL A 86 9.71 14.04 -8.65
N GLU A 87 10.38 13.27 -9.51
CA GLU A 87 11.05 13.78 -10.71
C GLU A 87 10.33 13.41 -12.00
N GLY A 88 9.59 12.33 -12.01
CA GLY A 88 8.87 11.88 -13.19
C GLY A 88 7.74 10.94 -12.84
N ILE A 89 6.77 10.86 -13.73
CA ILE A 89 5.62 9.97 -13.61
C ILE A 89 5.37 9.30 -14.95
N VAL A 90 5.20 7.99 -14.92
CA VAL A 90 4.77 7.21 -16.08
C VAL A 90 3.40 6.63 -15.77
N VAL A 91 2.45 6.87 -16.65
CA VAL A 91 1.09 6.34 -16.55
C VAL A 91 0.82 5.48 -17.77
N VAL A 92 0.38 4.26 -17.55
CA VAL A 92 -0.08 3.36 -18.60
C VAL A 92 -1.56 3.11 -18.37
N CYS A 93 -2.41 3.50 -19.30
CA CYS A 93 -3.86 3.35 -19.17
C CYS A 93 -4.52 2.97 -20.52
N GLU A 94 -5.68 2.36 -20.42
CA GLU A 94 -6.45 1.93 -21.59
C GLU A 94 -6.91 3.12 -22.45
N GLY A 95 -7.30 4.21 -21.82
CA GLY A 95 -7.83 5.41 -22.48
C GLY A 95 -6.78 6.35 -23.05
N ALA A 96 -5.50 6.03 -22.98
CA ALA A 96 -4.40 6.90 -23.45
C ALA A 96 -4.35 7.10 -24.97
N GLY A 97 -5.15 6.38 -25.73
CA GLY A 97 -5.36 6.64 -27.14
C GLY A 97 -6.07 7.97 -27.43
N SER A 98 -6.81 8.49 -26.47
CA SER A 98 -7.52 9.76 -26.56
C SER A 98 -6.60 10.93 -26.17
N ILE A 99 -6.49 11.92 -27.01
CA ILE A 99 -5.72 13.15 -26.75
C ILE A 99 -6.29 13.91 -25.56
N GLU A 100 -7.60 13.92 -25.43
CA GLU A 100 -8.32 14.56 -24.32
C GLU A 100 -7.97 13.93 -22.97
N VAL A 101 -7.94 12.59 -22.90
CA VAL A 101 -7.57 11.84 -21.70
C VAL A 101 -6.11 12.12 -21.34
N ARG A 102 -5.21 12.10 -22.30
CA ARG A 102 -3.79 12.42 -22.09
C ARG A 102 -3.61 13.82 -21.52
N ARG A 103 -4.29 14.77 -22.09
CA ARG A 103 -4.23 16.19 -21.65
C ARG A 103 -4.70 16.32 -20.21
N ARG A 104 -5.86 15.75 -19.88
CA ARG A 104 -6.42 15.80 -18.52
C ARG A 104 -5.51 15.16 -17.49
N LEU A 105 -4.99 13.98 -17.80
CA LEU A 105 -4.05 13.28 -16.91
C LEU A 105 -2.75 14.07 -16.73
N THR A 106 -2.21 14.59 -17.81
CA THR A 106 -0.98 15.39 -17.75
C THR A 106 -1.17 16.64 -16.90
N GLU A 107 -2.25 17.38 -17.10
CA GLU A 107 -2.57 18.57 -16.31
C GLU A 107 -2.78 18.23 -14.83
N ALA A 108 -3.56 17.20 -14.54
CA ALA A 108 -3.86 16.78 -13.18
C ALA A 108 -2.60 16.33 -12.43
N LEU A 109 -1.80 15.47 -13.04
CA LEU A 109 -0.60 14.92 -12.39
C LEU A 109 0.50 15.97 -12.27
N SER A 110 0.74 16.77 -13.29
CA SER A 110 1.73 17.85 -13.23
C SER A 110 1.38 18.89 -12.15
N SER A 111 0.12 19.25 -12.03
CA SER A 111 -0.36 20.17 -11.00
C SER A 111 -0.28 19.57 -9.61
N PHE A 112 -0.70 18.31 -9.44
CA PHE A 112 -0.72 17.65 -8.14
C PHE A 112 0.69 17.44 -7.58
N PHE A 113 1.60 16.98 -8.42
CA PHE A 113 2.97 16.72 -8.00
C PHE A 113 3.91 17.92 -8.13
N GLY A 114 3.44 19.03 -8.73
CA GLY A 114 4.27 20.22 -8.92
C GLY A 114 5.44 20.02 -9.87
N ILE A 115 5.31 19.14 -10.86
CA ILE A 115 6.34 18.84 -11.87
C ILE A 115 5.93 19.39 -13.24
N GLY A 116 6.90 19.55 -14.11
CA GLY A 116 6.61 19.97 -15.49
C GLY A 116 5.84 18.90 -16.26
N SER A 117 4.98 19.32 -17.16
CA SER A 117 4.20 18.41 -18.01
C SER A 117 5.08 17.52 -18.89
N ASN A 118 6.29 17.96 -19.21
CA ASN A 118 7.29 17.17 -19.93
C ASN A 118 7.85 15.99 -19.14
N ARG A 119 7.59 15.94 -17.83
CA ARG A 119 8.02 14.85 -16.94
C ARG A 119 6.91 13.84 -16.67
N VAL A 120 5.74 14.05 -17.25
CA VAL A 120 4.61 13.12 -17.21
C VAL A 120 4.52 12.41 -18.55
N ILE A 121 4.69 11.10 -18.54
CA ILE A 121 4.60 10.26 -19.73
C ILE A 121 3.35 9.40 -19.61
N ILE A 122 2.51 9.44 -20.62
CA ILE A 122 1.27 8.68 -20.67
C ILE A 122 1.29 7.78 -21.90
N GLU A 123 1.21 6.48 -21.66
CA GLU A 123 1.23 5.47 -22.70
C GLU A 123 -0.06 4.64 -22.68
N LYS A 124 -0.43 4.14 -23.83
CA LYS A 124 -1.58 3.27 -23.98
C LYS A 124 -1.25 1.85 -23.50
N MET A 125 -2.14 1.29 -22.69
CA MET A 125 -2.07 -0.11 -22.27
C MET A 125 -2.39 -1.02 -23.46
N GLN A 126 -1.56 -2.01 -23.66
CA GLN A 126 -1.80 -3.06 -24.66
C GLN A 126 -2.72 -4.14 -24.15
#